data_a88730d2ae0467e1404053094c23b9c6
#
_entry.id   a88730d2ae0467e1404053094c23b9c6
#
_cell.length_a   1.000
_cell.length_b   1.000
_cell.length_c   1.000
_cell.angle_alpha   90.00
_cell.angle_beta   90.00
_cell.angle_gamma   90.00
#
_symmetry.space_group_name_H-M   'P 1'
#
loop_
_entity.id
_entity.type
_entity.pdbx_description
1 polymer ?
#
loop_
_entity_poly.entity_id
_entity_poly.type
_entity_poly.pdbx_seq_one_letter_code
_entity_poly.pdbx_strand_id
1 'polypeptide(L)'
;MGHAPTETPMNVFAMDFMRTALAAALLIGLSLSILGVFLTLRRMAFSGLAVSQWAGLGTVIGVALGWHWGADALALGFVALGMYLLTRLSNGRRTRPDSWVASLYVLGAAGAVLVLAKAPRGESETLSLFFGNVLALTGVEVKEAFGLFLVTAATLGLGFYRWVWVSFDPVSAEVAGVRVARWTFAFNLLFAIAMTLAIHIVGVLLAFAFLLLPATAGLTSGARLKTVFVGAAGTAIVATLLGFVFSVRWDLPTGPLVAALLAGATLAARLTAWARGRAD
;
A
#
# COMPACT_ATOMS: atom_id res chain seq x y z
N MET A 1 -50.49 -17.11 -6.41
CA MET A 1 -49.36 -17.67 -5.70
C MET A 1 -48.24 -17.84 -6.74
N GLY A 2 -47.41 -16.80 -6.87
CA GLY A 2 -46.25 -16.80 -7.78
C GLY A 2 -45.05 -17.32 -7.03
N HIS A 3 -44.52 -18.45 -7.47
CA HIS A 3 -43.21 -18.92 -7.01
C HIS A 3 -42.18 -17.89 -7.45
N ALA A 4 -41.55 -17.18 -6.47
CA ALA A 4 -40.31 -16.47 -6.70
C ALA A 4 -39.25 -17.53 -7.12
N PRO A 5 -38.50 -17.31 -8.19
CA PRO A 5 -37.39 -18.19 -8.53
C PRO A 5 -36.40 -18.14 -7.36
N THR A 6 -36.13 -19.31 -6.76
CA THR A 6 -35.02 -19.51 -5.86
C THR A 6 -33.74 -19.26 -6.68
N GLU A 7 -33.20 -18.04 -6.59
CA GLU A 7 -31.91 -17.74 -7.15
C GLU A 7 -30.89 -18.67 -6.49
N THR A 8 -30.45 -19.66 -7.25
CA THR A 8 -29.25 -20.42 -6.92
C THR A 8 -28.14 -19.41 -6.61
N PRO A 9 -27.38 -19.57 -5.52
CA PRO A 9 -26.29 -18.69 -5.21
C PRO A 9 -25.33 -18.74 -6.41
N MET A 10 -25.44 -17.75 -7.27
CA MET A 10 -24.53 -17.58 -8.40
C MET A 10 -23.13 -17.61 -7.79
N ASN A 11 -22.33 -18.57 -8.25
CA ASN A 11 -20.93 -18.69 -7.85
C ASN A 11 -20.20 -17.42 -8.33
N VAL A 12 -20.31 -16.33 -7.57
CA VAL A 12 -19.79 -15.01 -7.92
C VAL A 12 -18.28 -15.08 -8.17
N PHE A 13 -17.60 -16.03 -7.50
CA PHE A 13 -16.20 -16.38 -7.77
C PHE A 13 -16.00 -17.13 -9.12
N ALA A 14 -17.07 -17.52 -9.82
CA ALA A 14 -16.97 -18.08 -11.16
C ALA A 14 -16.87 -17.00 -12.25
N MET A 15 -17.16 -15.73 -11.92
CA MET A 15 -17.03 -14.61 -12.85
C MET A 15 -15.56 -14.24 -13.03
N ASP A 16 -15.10 -14.20 -14.26
CA ASP A 16 -13.69 -13.95 -14.59
C ASP A 16 -13.18 -12.62 -14.03
N PHE A 17 -14.00 -11.56 -14.01
CA PHE A 17 -13.62 -10.26 -13.45
C PHE A 17 -13.36 -10.33 -11.94
N MET A 18 -14.11 -11.13 -11.16
CA MET A 18 -13.92 -11.28 -9.74
C MET A 18 -12.62 -12.00 -9.40
N ARG A 19 -12.26 -13.03 -10.19
CA ARG A 19 -10.98 -13.72 -10.04
C ARG A 19 -9.81 -12.81 -10.37
N THR A 20 -9.95 -12.01 -11.42
CA THR A 20 -8.97 -11.01 -11.85
C THR A 20 -8.74 -9.97 -10.76
N ALA A 21 -9.82 -9.42 -10.21
CA ALA A 21 -9.78 -8.44 -9.12
C ALA A 21 -9.14 -9.02 -7.84
N LEU A 22 -9.55 -10.22 -7.44
CA LEU A 22 -9.01 -10.90 -6.27
C LEU A 22 -7.51 -11.19 -6.43
N ALA A 23 -7.09 -11.70 -7.61
CA ALA A 23 -5.69 -11.99 -7.89
C ALA A 23 -4.83 -10.72 -7.83
N ALA A 24 -5.26 -9.62 -8.46
CA ALA A 24 -4.56 -8.35 -8.40
C ALA A 24 -4.45 -7.82 -6.97
N ALA A 25 -5.56 -7.82 -6.21
CA ALA A 25 -5.58 -7.36 -4.82
C ALA A 25 -4.66 -8.20 -3.91
N LEU A 26 -4.62 -9.52 -4.09
CA LEU A 26 -3.72 -10.41 -3.34
C LEU A 26 -2.25 -10.13 -3.66
N LEU A 27 -1.90 -9.98 -4.94
CA LEU A 27 -0.53 -9.73 -5.38
C LEU A 27 -0.03 -8.36 -4.89
N ILE A 28 -0.85 -7.31 -5.01
CA ILE A 28 -0.56 -5.98 -4.48
C ILE A 28 -0.47 -6.04 -2.96
N GLY A 29 -1.44 -6.66 -2.28
CA GLY A 29 -1.46 -6.79 -0.82
C GLY A 29 -0.22 -7.50 -0.28
N LEU A 30 0.22 -8.59 -0.92
CA LEU A 30 1.44 -9.30 -0.56
C LEU A 30 2.68 -8.43 -0.77
N SER A 31 2.79 -7.76 -1.93
CA SER A 31 3.92 -6.89 -2.24
C SER A 31 4.05 -5.75 -1.22
N LEU A 32 2.94 -5.06 -0.95
CA LEU A 32 2.93 -3.94 -0.01
C LEU A 32 3.09 -4.37 1.44
N SER A 33 2.55 -5.53 1.85
CA SER A 33 2.74 -6.04 3.21
C SER A 33 4.21 -6.34 3.52
N ILE A 34 4.94 -6.91 2.55
CA ILE A 34 6.37 -7.19 2.68
C ILE A 34 7.17 -5.86 2.74
N LEU A 35 6.89 -4.92 1.82
CA LEU A 35 7.52 -3.59 1.83
C LEU A 35 7.20 -2.84 3.12
N GLY A 36 5.97 -2.95 3.62
CA GLY A 36 5.51 -2.33 4.86
C GLY A 36 6.27 -2.80 6.09
N VAL A 37 6.66 -4.08 6.16
CA VAL A 37 7.52 -4.57 7.25
C VAL A 37 8.85 -3.82 7.24
N PHE A 38 9.53 -3.70 6.10
CA PHE A 38 10.78 -2.94 6.02
C PHE A 38 10.60 -1.46 6.31
N LEU A 39 9.50 -0.86 5.85
CA LEU A 39 9.19 0.55 6.10
C LEU A 39 8.99 0.82 7.60
N THR A 40 8.28 -0.08 8.28
CA THR A 40 8.03 0.00 9.73
C THR A 40 9.33 -0.20 10.52
N LEU A 41 10.17 -1.16 10.12
CA LEU A 41 11.50 -1.38 10.73
C LEU A 41 12.40 -0.15 10.59
N ARG A 42 12.30 0.59 9.49
CA ARG A 42 13.01 1.87 9.26
C ARG A 42 12.39 3.04 10.03
N ARG A 43 11.30 2.85 10.77
CA ARG A 43 10.52 3.89 11.45
C ARG A 43 9.98 4.97 10.48
N MET A 44 9.73 4.59 9.24
CA MET A 44 9.26 5.48 8.16
C MET A 44 7.78 5.25 7.79
N ALA A 45 6.99 4.62 8.66
CA ALA A 45 5.59 4.27 8.37
C ALA A 45 4.75 5.48 7.95
N PHE A 46 4.87 6.60 8.68
CA PHE A 46 4.15 7.83 8.34
C PHE A 46 4.69 8.51 7.07
N SER A 47 5.96 8.34 6.76
CA SER A 47 6.53 8.82 5.50
C SER A 47 5.88 8.14 4.29
N GLY A 48 5.54 6.85 4.42
CA GLY A 48 4.78 6.12 3.42
C GLY A 48 3.41 6.74 3.13
N LEU A 49 2.72 7.21 4.17
CA LEU A 49 1.44 7.91 4.02
C LEU A 49 1.60 9.22 3.24
N ALA A 50 2.60 10.03 3.56
CA ALA A 50 2.86 11.27 2.84
C ALA A 50 3.18 10.98 1.35
N VAL A 51 4.05 10.02 1.09
CA VAL A 51 4.45 9.64 -0.28
C VAL A 51 3.26 9.12 -1.10
N SER A 52 2.32 8.38 -0.48
CA SER A 52 1.12 7.91 -1.19
C SER A 52 0.24 9.06 -1.67
N GLN A 53 0.13 10.16 -0.91
CA GLN A 53 -0.62 11.33 -1.34
C GLN A 53 0.06 12.06 -2.52
N TRP A 54 1.39 12.08 -2.54
CA TRP A 54 2.13 12.63 -3.68
C TRP A 54 1.98 11.77 -4.93
N ALA A 55 1.95 10.45 -4.80
CA ALA A 55 1.63 9.56 -5.92
C ALA A 55 0.23 9.86 -6.47
N GLY A 56 -0.79 9.93 -5.59
CA GLY A 56 -2.15 10.30 -5.96
C GLY A 56 -2.22 11.66 -6.65
N LEU A 57 -1.53 12.68 -6.14
CA LEU A 57 -1.45 14.00 -6.77
C LEU A 57 -0.87 13.92 -8.19
N GLY A 58 0.21 13.17 -8.38
CA GLY A 58 0.83 12.98 -9.70
C GLY A 58 -0.11 12.29 -10.68
N THR A 59 -0.81 11.24 -10.26
CA THR A 59 -1.83 10.56 -11.07
C THR A 59 -2.95 11.51 -11.47
N VAL A 60 -3.50 12.28 -10.52
CA VAL A 60 -4.57 13.25 -10.76
C VAL A 60 -4.16 14.31 -11.77
N ILE A 61 -2.95 14.85 -11.65
CA ILE A 61 -2.43 15.84 -12.61
C ILE A 61 -2.32 15.21 -14.01
N GLY A 62 -1.84 13.97 -14.11
CA GLY A 62 -1.75 13.26 -15.38
C GLY A 62 -3.11 13.09 -16.06
N VAL A 63 -4.10 12.65 -15.30
CA VAL A 63 -5.48 12.45 -15.77
C VAL A 63 -6.11 13.81 -16.16
N ALA A 64 -5.95 14.84 -15.33
CA ALA A 64 -6.49 16.19 -15.62
C ALA A 64 -5.90 16.82 -16.88
N LEU A 65 -4.64 16.52 -17.21
CA LEU A 65 -3.99 16.94 -18.45
C LEU A 65 -4.37 16.08 -19.67
N GLY A 66 -5.20 15.03 -19.49
CA GLY A 66 -5.56 14.09 -20.55
C GLY A 66 -4.40 13.17 -20.98
N TRP A 67 -3.34 13.10 -20.20
CA TRP A 67 -2.13 12.36 -20.52
C TRP A 67 -2.16 10.95 -19.89
N HIS A 68 -3.07 10.11 -20.38
CA HIS A 68 -3.31 8.79 -19.82
C HIS A 68 -2.06 7.89 -19.75
N TRP A 69 -1.20 7.93 -20.76
CA TRP A 69 0.06 7.17 -20.79
C TRP A 69 1.18 7.79 -19.93
N GLY A 70 1.07 9.06 -19.59
CA GLY A 70 2.03 9.79 -18.78
C GLY A 70 1.64 9.93 -17.32
N ALA A 71 0.43 9.52 -16.93
CA ALA A 71 -0.06 9.64 -15.56
C ALA A 71 0.83 8.87 -14.57
N ASP A 72 1.26 7.66 -14.91
CA ASP A 72 2.16 6.86 -14.08
C ASP A 72 3.55 7.46 -13.98
N ALA A 73 4.07 8.03 -15.08
CA ALA A 73 5.36 8.73 -15.06
C ALA A 73 5.30 9.98 -14.18
N LEU A 74 4.19 10.75 -14.23
CA LEU A 74 3.96 11.88 -13.34
C LEU A 74 3.81 11.42 -11.89
N ALA A 75 3.06 10.36 -11.62
CA ALA A 75 2.95 9.78 -10.28
C ALA A 75 4.32 9.41 -9.72
N LEU A 76 5.16 8.70 -10.49
CA LEU A 76 6.53 8.36 -10.10
C LEU A 76 7.39 9.61 -9.86
N GLY A 77 7.27 10.63 -10.72
CA GLY A 77 7.98 11.91 -10.55
C GLY A 77 7.57 12.63 -9.27
N PHE A 78 6.28 12.68 -8.96
CA PHE A 78 5.76 13.27 -7.73
C PHE A 78 6.14 12.47 -6.49
N VAL A 79 6.16 11.13 -6.55
CA VAL A 79 6.69 10.28 -5.47
C VAL A 79 8.16 10.59 -5.23
N ALA A 80 8.97 10.65 -6.28
CA ALA A 80 10.40 10.99 -6.17
C ALA A 80 10.58 12.39 -5.57
N LEU A 81 9.80 13.37 -5.99
CA LEU A 81 9.81 14.72 -5.43
C LEU A 81 9.40 14.72 -3.95
N GLY A 82 8.31 14.03 -3.59
CA GLY A 82 7.87 13.90 -2.20
C GLY A 82 8.93 13.26 -1.30
N MET A 83 9.57 12.19 -1.76
CA MET A 83 10.68 11.55 -1.05
C MET A 83 11.92 12.45 -0.93
N TYR A 84 12.25 13.17 -2.00
CA TYR A 84 13.35 14.14 -1.97
C TYR A 84 13.09 15.25 -0.96
N LEU A 85 11.91 15.86 -0.99
CA LEU A 85 11.51 16.90 -0.03
C LEU A 85 11.52 16.36 1.40
N LEU A 86 10.97 15.17 1.62
CA LEU A 86 10.97 14.54 2.92
C LEU A 86 12.39 14.37 3.46
N THR A 87 13.30 13.85 2.64
CA THR A 87 14.70 13.62 3.02
C THR A 87 15.41 14.94 3.33
N ARG A 88 15.18 15.98 2.52
CA ARG A 88 15.82 17.29 2.73
C ARG A 88 15.30 18.01 3.96
N LEU A 89 13.98 17.99 4.17
CA LEU A 89 13.33 18.71 5.26
C LEU A 89 13.50 18.01 6.62
N SER A 90 13.54 16.66 6.66
CA SER A 90 13.75 15.91 7.89
C SER A 90 15.19 15.94 8.41
N ASN A 91 16.16 16.33 7.60
CA ASN A 91 17.56 16.46 8.02
C ASN A 91 17.84 17.75 8.83
N GLY A 92 16.84 18.59 9.06
CA GLY A 92 16.96 19.82 9.85
C GLY A 92 16.99 19.53 11.36
N ARG A 93 17.99 20.05 12.07
CA ARG A 93 18.18 19.85 13.53
C ARG A 93 17.12 20.52 14.42
N ARG A 94 16.24 21.40 13.90
CA ARG A 94 15.32 22.24 14.68
C ARG A 94 13.87 21.77 14.74
N THR A 95 13.42 20.94 13.81
CA THR A 95 12.03 20.48 13.72
C THR A 95 11.95 18.97 13.79
N ARG A 96 10.90 18.45 14.42
CA ARG A 96 10.64 17.00 14.46
C ARG A 96 10.33 16.51 13.06
N PRO A 97 10.92 15.38 12.63
CA PRO A 97 10.65 14.79 11.32
C PRO A 97 9.15 14.59 11.03
N ASP A 98 8.38 14.24 12.06
CA ASP A 98 6.93 13.98 11.95
C ASP A 98 6.13 15.21 11.47
N SER A 99 6.55 16.42 11.85
CA SER A 99 5.88 17.65 11.42
C SER A 99 6.00 17.88 9.91
N TRP A 100 7.16 17.56 9.32
CA TRP A 100 7.37 17.65 7.88
C TRP A 100 6.61 16.57 7.13
N VAL A 101 6.53 15.35 7.69
CA VAL A 101 5.72 14.27 7.13
C VAL A 101 4.26 14.70 7.06
N ALA A 102 3.71 15.25 8.15
CA ALA A 102 2.33 15.74 8.19
C ALA A 102 2.09 16.88 7.18
N SER A 103 3.03 17.84 7.07
CA SER A 103 2.92 18.94 6.13
C SER A 103 2.92 18.46 4.68
N LEU A 104 3.81 17.53 4.32
CA LEU A 104 3.86 16.95 2.99
C LEU A 104 2.62 16.10 2.69
N TYR A 105 2.10 15.37 3.67
CA TYR A 105 0.84 14.65 3.53
C TYR A 105 -0.31 15.58 3.16
N VAL A 106 -0.49 16.65 3.95
CA VAL A 106 -1.57 17.63 3.71
C VAL A 106 -1.40 18.31 2.37
N LEU A 107 -0.17 18.68 2.00
CA LEU A 107 0.10 19.34 0.72
C LEU A 107 -0.25 18.42 -0.47
N GLY A 108 0.13 17.15 -0.42
CA GLY A 108 -0.20 16.16 -1.44
C GLY A 108 -1.71 15.93 -1.56
N ALA A 109 -2.37 15.69 -0.41
CA ALA A 109 -3.81 15.45 -0.36
C ALA A 109 -4.63 16.65 -0.84
N ALA A 110 -4.32 17.85 -0.32
CA ALA A 110 -5.00 19.08 -0.71
C ALA A 110 -4.75 19.41 -2.18
N GLY A 111 -3.51 19.22 -2.67
CA GLY A 111 -3.16 19.41 -4.06
C GLY A 111 -3.99 18.51 -4.99
N ALA A 112 -4.12 17.23 -4.64
CA ALA A 112 -4.94 16.29 -5.43
C ALA A 112 -6.42 16.74 -5.49
N VAL A 113 -7.02 17.11 -4.36
CA VAL A 113 -8.40 17.59 -4.31
C VAL A 113 -8.59 18.88 -5.11
N LEU A 114 -7.65 19.83 -5.01
CA LEU A 114 -7.74 21.11 -5.75
C LEU A 114 -7.65 20.90 -7.26
N VAL A 115 -6.82 19.97 -7.74
CA VAL A 115 -6.75 19.63 -9.16
C VAL A 115 -8.04 18.97 -9.62
N LEU A 116 -8.56 17.99 -8.86
CA LEU A 116 -9.82 17.32 -9.16
C LEU A 116 -11.02 18.26 -9.17
N ALA A 117 -11.04 19.26 -8.29
CA ALA A 117 -12.12 20.27 -8.27
C ALA A 117 -12.22 21.08 -9.56
N LYS A 118 -11.16 21.11 -10.40
CA LYS A 118 -11.13 21.75 -11.70
C LYS A 118 -11.28 20.78 -12.88
N ALA A 119 -11.24 19.46 -12.61
CA ALA A 119 -11.38 18.44 -13.64
C ALA A 119 -12.86 18.27 -14.05
N PRO A 120 -13.19 18.04 -15.33
CA PRO A 120 -14.58 17.92 -15.80
C PRO A 120 -15.39 16.78 -15.20
N ARG A 121 -14.71 15.75 -14.63
CA ARG A 121 -15.30 14.58 -13.99
C ARG A 121 -14.80 14.40 -12.55
N GLY A 122 -14.47 15.49 -11.87
CA GLY A 122 -13.71 15.49 -10.62
C GLY A 122 -14.32 14.65 -9.49
N GLU A 123 -15.65 14.57 -9.34
CA GLU A 123 -16.27 13.78 -8.27
C GLU A 123 -16.11 12.27 -8.47
N SER A 124 -16.39 11.75 -9.66
CA SER A 124 -16.26 10.32 -9.96
C SER A 124 -14.81 9.86 -9.96
N GLU A 125 -13.89 10.70 -10.43
CA GLU A 125 -12.46 10.44 -10.41
C GLU A 125 -11.88 10.50 -9.00
N THR A 126 -12.38 11.41 -8.15
CA THR A 126 -12.01 11.46 -6.73
C THR A 126 -12.36 10.16 -6.01
N LEU A 127 -13.58 9.68 -6.16
CA LEU A 127 -14.03 8.43 -5.55
C LEU A 127 -13.21 7.23 -6.04
N SER A 128 -12.95 7.15 -7.35
CA SER A 128 -12.17 6.05 -7.93
C SER A 128 -10.70 6.06 -7.46
N LEU A 129 -10.09 7.22 -7.29
CA LEU A 129 -8.72 7.33 -6.77
C LEU A 129 -8.61 6.95 -5.29
N PHE A 130 -9.56 7.39 -4.45
CA PHE A 130 -9.50 7.10 -3.02
C PHE A 130 -9.88 5.65 -2.71
N PHE A 131 -10.94 5.14 -3.32
CA PHE A 131 -11.47 3.81 -3.01
C PHE A 131 -11.01 2.73 -4.01
N GLY A 132 -10.40 3.12 -5.11
CA GLY A 132 -10.03 2.22 -6.20
C GLY A 132 -11.25 1.73 -6.97
N ASN A 133 -11.02 1.14 -8.13
CA ASN A 133 -12.04 0.44 -8.90
C ASN A 133 -11.65 -1.04 -9.03
N VAL A 134 -11.46 -1.70 -7.89
CA VAL A 134 -10.93 -3.08 -7.81
C VAL A 134 -11.75 -4.06 -8.65
N LEU A 135 -13.05 -3.80 -8.84
CA LEU A 135 -13.92 -4.69 -9.61
C LEU A 135 -13.88 -4.47 -11.13
N ALA A 136 -13.31 -3.37 -11.61
CA ALA A 136 -13.21 -3.07 -13.05
C ALA A 136 -11.81 -3.36 -13.64
N LEU A 137 -11.01 -4.19 -12.96
CA LEU A 137 -9.67 -4.53 -13.40
C LEU A 137 -9.69 -5.48 -14.60
N THR A 138 -8.76 -5.24 -15.51
CA THR A 138 -8.51 -6.05 -16.71
C THR A 138 -7.34 -7.02 -16.48
N GLY A 139 -7.08 -7.89 -17.44
CA GLY A 139 -5.94 -8.79 -17.37
C GLY A 139 -4.57 -8.07 -17.43
N VAL A 140 -4.53 -6.80 -17.81
CA VAL A 140 -3.29 -6.00 -17.87
C VAL A 140 -2.84 -5.66 -16.44
N GLU A 141 -3.75 -5.16 -15.62
CA GLU A 141 -3.45 -4.79 -14.22
C GLU A 141 -3.03 -6.01 -13.38
N VAL A 142 -3.56 -7.21 -13.70
CA VAL A 142 -3.08 -8.45 -13.04
C VAL A 142 -1.63 -8.75 -13.41
N LYS A 143 -1.26 -8.57 -14.68
CA LYS A 143 0.14 -8.78 -15.12
C LYS A 143 1.08 -7.77 -14.47
N GLU A 144 0.65 -6.51 -14.34
CA GLU A 144 1.39 -5.46 -13.64
C GLU A 144 1.55 -5.79 -12.16
N ALA A 145 0.47 -6.21 -11.48
CA ALA A 145 0.50 -6.64 -10.08
C ALA A 145 1.42 -7.87 -9.89
N PHE A 146 1.38 -8.82 -10.82
CA PHE A 146 2.27 -9.99 -10.80
C PHE A 146 3.74 -9.59 -11.03
N GLY A 147 4.00 -8.70 -12.00
CA GLY A 147 5.32 -8.13 -12.23
C GLY A 147 5.86 -7.42 -11.00
N LEU A 148 5.05 -6.59 -10.35
CA LEU A 148 5.41 -5.92 -9.10
C LEU A 148 5.75 -6.93 -7.99
N PHE A 149 4.92 -7.98 -7.83
CA PHE A 149 5.16 -9.01 -6.83
C PHE A 149 6.49 -9.73 -7.09
N LEU A 150 6.77 -10.12 -8.34
CA LEU A 150 8.04 -10.76 -8.70
C LEU A 150 9.25 -9.84 -8.44
N VAL A 151 9.17 -8.57 -8.85
CA VAL A 151 10.25 -7.59 -8.64
C VAL A 151 10.46 -7.37 -7.14
N THR A 152 9.41 -7.22 -6.35
CA THR A 152 9.48 -7.05 -4.90
C THR A 152 10.09 -8.29 -4.24
N ALA A 153 9.59 -9.48 -4.57
CA ALA A 153 10.08 -10.74 -4.02
C ALA A 153 11.53 -11.01 -4.41
N ALA A 154 11.90 -10.78 -5.67
CA ALA A 154 13.27 -10.96 -6.14
C ALA A 154 14.24 -9.95 -5.49
N THR A 155 13.90 -8.65 -5.50
CA THR A 155 14.76 -7.61 -4.97
C THR A 155 15.01 -7.79 -3.47
N LEU A 156 13.95 -8.05 -2.71
CA LEU A 156 14.06 -8.24 -1.27
C LEU A 156 14.60 -9.62 -0.90
N GLY A 157 14.29 -10.66 -1.69
CA GLY A 157 14.78 -12.02 -1.46
C GLY A 157 16.27 -12.17 -1.71
N LEU A 158 16.77 -11.69 -2.85
CA LEU A 158 18.20 -11.80 -3.22
C LEU A 158 19.13 -11.07 -2.27
N GLY A 159 18.67 -9.98 -1.66
CA GLY A 159 19.48 -9.18 -0.72
C GLY A 159 18.95 -9.20 0.71
N PHE A 160 18.15 -10.18 1.11
CA PHE A 160 17.35 -10.16 2.35
C PHE A 160 18.16 -9.73 3.59
N TYR A 161 19.30 -10.36 3.86
CA TYR A 161 20.12 -10.03 5.03
C TYR A 161 20.68 -8.61 4.99
N ARG A 162 21.05 -8.11 3.79
CA ARG A 162 21.55 -6.73 3.63
C ARG A 162 20.40 -5.73 3.79
N TRP A 163 19.20 -6.04 3.27
CA TRP A 163 18.02 -5.21 3.46
C TRP A 163 17.66 -5.09 4.94
N VAL A 164 17.66 -6.21 5.66
CA VAL A 164 17.40 -6.25 7.10
C VAL A 164 18.47 -5.43 7.83
N TRP A 165 19.74 -5.66 7.56
CA TRP A 165 20.81 -4.96 8.24
C TRP A 165 20.77 -3.45 8.03
N VAL A 166 20.66 -2.98 6.78
CA VAL A 166 20.52 -1.54 6.47
C VAL A 166 19.26 -0.93 7.09
N SER A 167 18.21 -1.73 7.32
CA SER A 167 16.96 -1.25 7.88
C SER A 167 16.98 -1.14 9.41
N PHE A 168 17.69 -2.04 10.09
CA PHE A 168 17.81 -2.06 11.55
C PHE A 168 18.93 -1.16 12.07
N ASP A 169 20.11 -1.24 11.46
CA ASP A 169 21.31 -0.53 11.92
C ASP A 169 22.14 -0.06 10.71
N PRO A 170 21.75 1.07 10.11
CA PRO A 170 22.46 1.63 8.99
C PRO A 170 23.89 2.06 9.34
N VAL A 171 24.16 2.45 10.60
CA VAL A 171 25.48 2.91 11.04
C VAL A 171 26.47 1.75 11.05
N SER A 172 26.12 0.63 11.69
CA SER A 172 26.95 -0.56 11.70
C SER A 172 27.14 -1.15 10.30
N ALA A 173 26.10 -1.07 9.44
CA ALA A 173 26.21 -1.52 8.05
C ALA A 173 27.22 -0.67 7.26
N GLU A 174 27.24 0.65 7.47
CA GLU A 174 28.17 1.57 6.82
C GLU A 174 29.63 1.34 7.27
N VAL A 175 29.84 1.16 8.57
CA VAL A 175 31.16 0.83 9.14
C VAL A 175 31.69 -0.49 8.57
N ALA A 176 30.80 -1.47 8.32
CA ALA A 176 31.17 -2.74 7.69
C ALA A 176 31.34 -2.65 6.15
N GLY A 177 31.33 -1.45 5.57
CA GLY A 177 31.57 -1.22 4.15
C GLY A 177 30.34 -1.39 3.25
N VAL A 178 29.14 -1.56 3.80
CA VAL A 178 27.91 -1.58 3.01
C VAL A 178 27.55 -0.16 2.57
N ARG A 179 27.36 0.06 1.29
CA ARG A 179 26.96 1.37 0.76
C ARG A 179 25.49 1.66 1.06
N VAL A 180 25.18 2.06 2.31
CA VAL A 180 23.82 2.30 2.83
C VAL A 180 23.00 3.20 1.91
N ALA A 181 23.60 4.28 1.37
CA ALA A 181 22.91 5.19 0.45
C ALA A 181 22.34 4.49 -0.80
N ARG A 182 23.07 3.53 -1.38
CA ARG A 182 22.60 2.78 -2.56
C ARG A 182 21.41 1.86 -2.22
N TRP A 183 21.49 1.18 -1.08
CA TRP A 183 20.41 0.31 -0.61
C TRP A 183 19.16 1.11 -0.25
N THR A 184 19.33 2.26 0.39
CA THR A 184 18.23 3.18 0.68
C THR A 184 17.60 3.72 -0.59
N PHE A 185 18.40 4.12 -1.57
CA PHE A 185 17.90 4.57 -2.87
C PHE A 185 17.12 3.47 -3.60
N ALA A 186 17.66 2.24 -3.66
CA ALA A 186 17.00 1.11 -4.29
C ALA A 186 15.67 0.76 -3.59
N PHE A 187 15.63 0.81 -2.25
CA PHE A 187 14.38 0.63 -1.50
C PHE A 187 13.35 1.72 -1.84
N ASN A 188 13.78 2.98 -1.84
CA ASN A 188 12.91 4.10 -2.13
C ASN A 188 12.35 4.04 -3.56
N LEU A 189 13.16 3.61 -4.52
CA LEU A 189 12.72 3.41 -5.90
C LEU A 189 11.71 2.28 -6.01
N LEU A 190 11.98 1.12 -5.38
CA LEU A 190 11.05 0.00 -5.34
C LEU A 190 9.73 0.39 -4.67
N PHE A 191 9.81 1.13 -3.57
CA PHE A 191 8.65 1.63 -2.85
C PHE A 191 7.83 2.61 -3.72
N ALA A 192 8.49 3.54 -4.44
CA ALA A 192 7.84 4.48 -5.33
C ALA A 192 7.04 3.75 -6.44
N ILE A 193 7.68 2.78 -7.10
CA ILE A 193 7.04 1.96 -8.15
C ILE A 193 5.86 1.18 -7.55
N ALA A 194 6.05 0.53 -6.41
CA ALA A 194 5.02 -0.26 -5.76
C ALA A 194 3.80 0.58 -5.37
N MET A 195 4.01 1.77 -4.79
CA MET A 195 2.92 2.66 -4.41
C MET A 195 2.18 3.23 -5.61
N THR A 196 2.88 3.63 -6.67
CA THR A 196 2.23 4.15 -7.88
C THR A 196 1.31 3.10 -8.50
N LEU A 197 1.80 1.88 -8.73
CA LEU A 197 1.00 0.78 -9.27
C LEU A 197 -0.14 0.37 -8.35
N ALA A 198 0.11 0.31 -7.03
CA ALA A 198 -0.92 -0.03 -6.07
C ALA A 198 -2.06 1.01 -6.04
N ILE A 199 -1.74 2.30 -6.06
CA ILE A 199 -2.75 3.35 -6.07
C ILE A 199 -3.59 3.28 -7.34
N HIS A 200 -2.97 3.01 -8.48
CA HIS A 200 -3.69 2.86 -9.75
C HIS A 200 -4.65 1.67 -9.72
N ILE A 201 -4.24 0.53 -9.13
CA ILE A 201 -5.01 -0.73 -9.15
C ILE A 201 -6.05 -0.79 -8.02
N VAL A 202 -5.66 -0.48 -6.78
CA VAL A 202 -6.52 -0.70 -5.60
C VAL A 202 -6.95 0.60 -4.91
N GLY A 203 -6.47 1.74 -5.34
CA GLY A 203 -6.73 3.07 -4.76
C GLY A 203 -5.86 3.40 -3.55
N VAL A 204 -5.84 4.69 -3.19
CA VAL A 204 -4.97 5.23 -2.12
C VAL A 204 -5.26 4.59 -0.78
N LEU A 205 -6.54 4.47 -0.39
CA LEU A 205 -6.96 3.96 0.91
C LEU A 205 -6.48 2.53 1.13
N LEU A 206 -6.76 1.64 0.17
CA LEU A 206 -6.43 0.23 0.30
C LEU A 206 -4.93 -0.02 0.12
N ALA A 207 -4.25 0.71 -0.77
CA ALA A 207 -2.80 0.64 -0.92
C ALA A 207 -2.08 0.98 0.40
N PHE A 208 -2.49 2.06 1.07
CA PHE A 208 -1.94 2.42 2.37
C PHE A 208 -2.29 1.41 3.47
N ALA A 209 -3.52 0.90 3.49
CA ALA A 209 -3.94 -0.13 4.42
C ALA A 209 -3.08 -1.39 4.28
N PHE A 210 -2.82 -1.87 3.06
CA PHE A 210 -1.94 -3.01 2.79
C PHE A 210 -0.48 -2.76 3.18
N LEU A 211 -0.02 -1.54 3.04
CA LEU A 211 1.36 -1.18 3.38
C LEU A 211 1.59 -1.24 4.90
N LEU A 212 0.69 -0.67 5.70
CA LEU A 212 0.95 -0.44 7.12
C LEU A 212 0.33 -1.49 8.04
N LEU A 213 -0.95 -1.83 7.81
CA LEU A 213 -1.71 -2.62 8.79
C LEU A 213 -1.22 -4.07 8.92
N PRO A 214 -0.96 -4.83 7.82
CA PRO A 214 -0.42 -6.17 7.93
C PRO A 214 0.97 -6.20 8.56
N ALA A 215 1.82 -5.23 8.23
CA ALA A 215 3.15 -5.11 8.83
C ALA A 215 3.08 -4.90 10.34
N THR A 216 2.17 -4.02 10.79
CA THR A 216 1.93 -3.76 12.21
C THR A 216 1.38 -5.00 12.93
N ALA A 217 0.41 -5.71 12.32
CA ALA A 217 -0.11 -6.97 12.87
C ALA A 217 0.97 -8.04 12.96
N GLY A 218 1.84 -8.15 11.95
CA GLY A 218 2.98 -9.06 11.95
C GLY A 218 3.96 -8.76 13.09
N LEU A 219 4.31 -7.50 13.31
CA LEU A 219 5.21 -7.05 14.38
C LEU A 219 4.67 -7.36 15.77
N THR A 220 3.35 -7.29 15.97
CA THR A 220 2.73 -7.66 17.25
C THR A 220 2.70 -9.17 17.48
N SER A 221 2.80 -9.97 16.43
CA SER A 221 2.65 -11.43 16.49
C SER A 221 3.92 -12.17 16.91
N GLY A 222 5.12 -11.58 16.80
CA GLY A 222 6.33 -12.31 17.11
C GLY A 222 7.63 -11.52 17.17
N ALA A 223 8.56 -12.04 18.00
CA ALA A 223 9.91 -11.50 18.13
C ALA A 223 10.86 -11.91 16.98
N ARG A 224 10.49 -12.94 16.18
CA ARG A 224 11.32 -13.43 15.08
C ARG A 224 10.91 -12.79 13.77
N LEU A 225 11.87 -12.29 13.03
CA LEU A 225 11.64 -11.62 11.74
C LEU A 225 10.82 -12.47 10.75
N LYS A 226 11.09 -13.76 10.66
CA LYS A 226 10.29 -14.68 9.81
C LYS A 226 8.82 -14.70 10.21
N THR A 227 8.52 -14.71 11.50
CA THR A 227 7.13 -14.69 12.00
C THR A 227 6.44 -13.39 11.67
N VAL A 228 7.18 -12.26 11.69
CA VAL A 228 6.65 -10.96 11.29
C VAL A 228 6.22 -10.96 9.81
N PHE A 229 7.08 -11.44 8.91
CA PHE A 229 6.74 -11.51 7.48
C PHE A 229 5.59 -12.47 7.19
N VAL A 230 5.58 -13.65 7.81
CA VAL A 230 4.47 -14.61 7.66
C VAL A 230 3.17 -14.05 8.24
N GLY A 231 3.24 -13.39 9.39
CA GLY A 231 2.07 -12.73 10.01
C GLY A 231 1.52 -11.60 9.15
N ALA A 232 2.39 -10.76 8.59
CA ALA A 232 1.99 -9.69 7.69
C ALA A 232 1.34 -10.23 6.41
N ALA A 233 1.99 -11.19 5.74
CA ALA A 233 1.44 -11.82 4.54
C ALA A 233 0.12 -12.55 4.83
N GLY A 234 0.05 -13.29 5.93
CA GLY A 234 -1.17 -14.00 6.34
C GLY A 234 -2.33 -13.03 6.62
N THR A 235 -2.07 -11.92 7.32
CA THR A 235 -3.09 -10.90 7.58
C THR A 235 -3.58 -10.27 6.27
N ALA A 236 -2.68 -9.94 5.33
CA ALA A 236 -3.05 -9.40 4.03
C ALA A 236 -3.93 -10.38 3.24
N ILE A 237 -3.54 -11.66 3.16
CA ILE A 237 -4.29 -12.69 2.45
C ILE A 237 -5.69 -12.89 3.07
N VAL A 238 -5.75 -13.12 4.37
CA VAL A 238 -7.01 -13.43 5.07
C VAL A 238 -7.97 -12.26 4.97
N ALA A 239 -7.52 -11.03 5.22
CA ALA A 239 -8.37 -9.85 5.13
C ALA A 239 -8.86 -9.60 3.70
N THR A 240 -8.03 -9.85 2.68
CA THR A 240 -8.45 -9.72 1.28
C THR A 240 -9.52 -10.76 0.93
N LEU A 241 -9.28 -12.03 1.25
CA LEU A 241 -10.24 -13.10 0.97
C LEU A 241 -11.59 -12.86 1.66
N LEU A 242 -11.56 -12.55 2.95
CA LEU A 242 -12.79 -12.25 3.71
C LEU A 242 -13.48 -10.98 3.19
N GLY A 243 -12.71 -9.94 2.85
CA GLY A 243 -13.24 -8.70 2.29
C GLY A 243 -13.97 -8.92 0.97
N PHE A 244 -13.42 -9.73 0.08
CA PHE A 244 -14.10 -10.08 -1.18
C PHE A 244 -15.36 -10.91 -0.93
N VAL A 245 -15.33 -11.90 -0.05
CA VAL A 245 -16.53 -12.71 0.30
C VAL A 245 -17.63 -11.83 0.89
N PHE A 246 -17.30 -10.97 1.83
CA PHE A 246 -18.28 -10.10 2.49
C PHE A 246 -18.77 -8.97 1.59
N SER A 247 -17.90 -8.42 0.74
CA SER A 247 -18.27 -7.42 -0.26
C SER A 247 -19.38 -7.92 -1.17
N VAL A 248 -19.23 -9.12 -1.69
CA VAL A 248 -20.24 -9.77 -2.53
C VAL A 248 -21.51 -10.09 -1.77
N ARG A 249 -21.39 -10.57 -0.54
CA ARG A 249 -22.55 -11.01 0.25
C ARG A 249 -23.43 -9.85 0.73
N TRP A 250 -22.81 -8.70 1.00
CA TRP A 250 -23.49 -7.53 1.58
C TRP A 250 -23.55 -6.33 0.63
N ASP A 251 -23.16 -6.51 -0.63
CA ASP A 251 -23.11 -5.43 -1.65
C ASP A 251 -22.36 -4.18 -1.14
N LEU A 252 -21.18 -4.41 -0.51
CA LEU A 252 -20.36 -3.34 0.05
C LEU A 252 -19.15 -3.07 -0.85
N PRO A 253 -18.63 -1.82 -0.86
CA PRO A 253 -17.45 -1.49 -1.64
C PRO A 253 -16.22 -2.26 -1.14
N THR A 254 -15.59 -3.05 -2.03
CA THR A 254 -14.54 -4.02 -1.68
C THR A 254 -13.31 -3.38 -1.06
N GLY A 255 -12.82 -2.26 -1.61
CA GLY A 255 -11.63 -1.57 -1.11
C GLY A 255 -11.75 -1.14 0.36
N PRO A 256 -12.75 -0.32 0.71
CA PRO A 256 -13.00 0.09 2.10
C PRO A 256 -13.23 -1.07 3.05
N LEU A 257 -13.92 -2.13 2.60
CA LEU A 257 -14.20 -3.30 3.44
C LEU A 257 -12.93 -4.09 3.78
N VAL A 258 -12.07 -4.33 2.78
CA VAL A 258 -10.76 -4.97 3.02
C VAL A 258 -9.90 -4.11 3.95
N ALA A 259 -9.88 -2.79 3.77
CA ALA A 259 -9.14 -1.88 4.64
C ALA A 259 -9.66 -1.92 6.08
N ALA A 260 -10.99 -1.97 6.29
CA ALA A 260 -11.60 -2.11 7.61
C ALA A 260 -11.26 -3.44 8.28
N LEU A 261 -11.26 -4.55 7.51
CA LEU A 261 -10.86 -5.87 8.03
C LEU A 261 -9.38 -5.91 8.41
N LEU A 262 -8.51 -5.28 7.62
CA LEU A 262 -7.08 -5.13 7.95
C LEU A 262 -6.90 -4.34 9.26
N ALA A 263 -7.63 -3.24 9.43
CA ALA A 263 -7.60 -2.44 10.65
C ALA A 263 -8.09 -3.25 11.86
N GLY A 264 -9.23 -3.95 11.70
CA GLY A 264 -9.77 -4.83 12.74
C GLY A 264 -8.83 -5.95 13.14
N ALA A 265 -8.19 -6.62 12.16
CA ALA A 265 -7.20 -7.66 12.42
C ALA A 265 -5.96 -7.12 13.16
N THR A 266 -5.50 -5.93 12.79
CA THR A 266 -4.37 -5.27 13.45
C THR A 266 -4.70 -4.91 14.89
N LEU A 267 -5.88 -4.35 15.14
CA LEU A 267 -6.36 -4.05 16.49
C LEU A 267 -6.52 -5.32 17.33
N ALA A 268 -7.09 -6.38 16.78
CA ALA A 268 -7.23 -7.66 17.45
C ALA A 268 -5.85 -8.26 17.81
N ALA A 269 -4.89 -8.20 16.87
CA ALA A 269 -3.51 -8.63 17.15
C ALA A 269 -2.88 -7.82 18.29
N ARG A 270 -3.09 -6.50 18.34
CA ARG A 270 -2.57 -5.65 19.42
C ARG A 270 -3.22 -5.96 20.77
N LEU A 271 -4.54 -6.12 20.79
CA LEU A 271 -5.27 -6.47 22.02
C LEU A 271 -4.86 -7.83 22.58
N THR A 272 -4.68 -8.83 21.72
CA THR A 272 -4.19 -10.16 22.14
C THR A 272 -2.75 -10.11 22.63
N ALA A 273 -1.89 -9.30 22.05
CA ALA A 273 -0.52 -9.09 22.52
C ALA A 273 -0.51 -8.43 23.91
N TRP A 274 -1.34 -7.40 24.09
CA TRP A 274 -1.51 -6.73 25.38
C TRP A 274 -2.02 -7.67 26.46
N ALA A 275 -3.06 -8.47 26.19
CA ALA A 275 -3.60 -9.46 27.12
C ALA A 275 -2.59 -10.56 27.52
N ARG A 276 -1.59 -10.81 26.66
CA ARG A 276 -0.51 -11.79 26.95
C ARG A 276 0.71 -11.17 27.64
N GLY A 277 0.66 -9.89 28.04
CA GLY A 277 1.78 -9.18 28.67
C GLY A 277 2.99 -8.98 27.74
N ARG A 278 2.78 -8.96 26.41
CA ARG A 278 3.83 -8.76 25.39
C ARG A 278 3.77 -7.38 24.74
N ALA A 279 3.03 -6.46 25.33
CA ALA A 279 2.70 -5.17 24.72
C ALA A 279 3.61 -4.00 25.14
N ASP A 280 4.82 -4.30 25.64
CA ASP A 280 5.83 -3.29 25.98
C ASP A 280 6.80 -2.99 24.84
#